data_06507ee8b2c159274911a5da502bbbf9
#
_entry.id   06507ee8b2c159274911a5da502bbbf9
#
_cell.length_a   1.000
_cell.length_b   1.000
_cell.length_c   1.000
_cell.angle_alpha   90.00
_cell.angle_beta   90.00
_cell.angle_gamma   90.00
#
_symmetry.space_group_name_H-M   'P 1'
#
loop_
_entity.id
_entity.type
_entity.pdbx_description
1 polymer ?
#
loop_
_entity_poly.entity_id
_entity_poly.type
_entity_poly.pdbx_seq_one_letter_code
_entity_poly.pdbx_strand_id
1 'polypeptide(L)'
;MKDEDILLKAHHFSSGNKPALEKDELCGCFYCLKVFSPKEITEYLQYDHIPIDKDGTALCPYCGIDSILPQSAGFPLTEEFLKRMHKKWFD
;
A
#
# COMPACT_ATOMS: atom_id res chain seq x y z
N MET A 1 -3.77 -1.05 -21.68
CA MET A 1 -3.64 -0.02 -20.65
C MET A 1 -2.17 0.32 -20.46
N LYS A 2 -1.86 1.60 -20.36
CA LYS A 2 -0.47 2.01 -20.19
C LYS A 2 0.00 1.74 -18.77
N ASP A 3 1.28 1.41 -18.63
CA ASP A 3 1.86 1.14 -17.31
C ASP A 3 1.62 2.28 -16.33
N GLU A 4 1.71 3.52 -16.79
CA GLU A 4 1.51 4.68 -15.95
C GLU A 4 0.12 4.72 -15.33
N ASP A 5 -0.90 4.37 -16.10
CA ASP A 5 -2.27 4.35 -15.59
C ASP A 5 -2.43 3.30 -14.50
N ILE A 6 -1.79 2.16 -14.68
CA ILE A 6 -1.83 1.09 -13.68
C ILE A 6 -1.16 1.53 -12.39
N LEU A 7 -0.02 2.21 -12.50
CA LEU A 7 0.70 2.68 -11.33
C LEU A 7 -0.08 3.76 -10.58
N LEU A 8 -0.76 4.64 -11.31
CA LEU A 8 -1.61 5.66 -10.69
C LEU A 8 -2.77 5.02 -9.94
N LYS A 9 -3.42 4.03 -10.54
CA LYS A 9 -4.52 3.33 -9.89
C LYS A 9 -4.04 2.62 -8.64
N ALA A 10 -2.91 1.96 -8.73
CA ALA A 10 -2.36 1.23 -7.58
C ALA A 10 -2.07 2.19 -6.42
N HIS A 11 -1.59 3.38 -6.71
CA HIS A 11 -1.26 4.35 -5.68
C HIS A 11 -2.48 4.73 -4.82
N HIS A 12 -3.66 4.74 -5.41
CA HIS A 12 -4.88 5.05 -4.65
C HIS A 12 -5.11 4.06 -3.51
N PHE A 13 -4.66 2.84 -3.65
CA PHE A 13 -4.85 1.81 -2.64
C PHE A 13 -3.81 1.86 -1.53
N SER A 14 -2.87 2.79 -1.60
CA SER A 14 -1.89 2.95 -0.53
C SER A 14 -2.42 3.82 0.62
N SER A 15 -3.63 4.35 0.50
CA SER A 15 -4.26 5.09 1.60
C SER A 15 -5.64 4.51 1.91
N GLY A 16 -6.09 4.68 3.16
CA GLY A 16 -7.38 4.19 3.59
C GLY A 16 -7.53 2.69 3.42
N ASN A 17 -6.46 1.93 3.54
CA ASN A 17 -6.44 0.52 3.17
C ASN A 17 -6.57 -0.47 4.33
N LYS A 18 -6.83 0.04 5.54
CA LYS A 18 -6.95 -0.84 6.71
C LYS A 18 -8.02 -1.93 6.54
N PRO A 19 -9.24 -1.62 6.08
CA PRO A 19 -10.25 -2.68 5.94
C PRO A 19 -9.85 -3.76 4.96
N ALA A 20 -9.21 -3.39 3.85
CA ALA A 20 -8.75 -4.37 2.88
C ALA A 20 -7.66 -5.24 3.46
N LEU A 21 -6.71 -4.64 4.17
CA LEU A 21 -5.60 -5.36 4.76
C LEU A 21 -6.05 -6.35 5.84
N GLU A 22 -7.12 -6.02 6.56
CA GLU A 22 -7.65 -6.93 7.59
C GLU A 22 -8.17 -8.23 7.01
N LYS A 23 -8.53 -8.23 5.74
CA LYS A 23 -9.06 -9.40 5.05
C LYS A 23 -8.01 -10.12 4.20
N ASP A 24 -6.89 -9.48 3.94
CA ASP A 24 -5.89 -10.02 3.04
C ASP A 24 -4.87 -10.88 3.77
N GLU A 25 -4.24 -11.77 3.03
CA GLU A 25 -3.16 -12.62 3.55
C GLU A 25 -1.79 -12.04 3.23
N LEU A 26 -1.71 -11.20 2.19
CA LEU A 26 -0.46 -10.58 1.77
C LEU A 26 -0.64 -9.10 1.49
N CYS A 27 0.44 -8.37 1.65
CA CYS A 27 0.53 -6.98 1.22
C CYS A 27 1.97 -6.71 0.81
N GLY A 28 2.20 -5.60 0.15
CA GLY A 28 3.55 -5.23 -0.28
C GLY A 28 3.81 -3.75 -0.10
N CYS A 29 5.06 -3.42 0.16
CA CYS A 29 5.49 -2.04 0.29
C CYS A 29 6.30 -1.63 -0.93
N PHE A 30 5.88 -0.56 -1.60
CA PHE A 30 6.62 -0.12 -2.79
C PHE A 30 7.73 0.88 -2.47
N TYR A 31 8.05 1.07 -1.20
CA TYR A 31 9.25 1.80 -0.83
C TYR A 31 10.40 0.83 -0.55
N CYS A 32 10.23 -0.10 0.37
CA CYS A 32 11.28 -1.07 0.71
C CYS A 32 11.17 -2.38 -0.07
N LEU A 33 10.12 -2.56 -0.84
CA LEU A 33 9.90 -3.69 -1.74
C LEU A 33 9.65 -5.04 -1.05
N LYS A 34 9.30 -5.01 0.22
CA LYS A 34 8.99 -6.25 0.95
C LYS A 34 7.54 -6.64 0.76
N VAL A 35 7.32 -7.96 0.67
CA VAL A 35 5.98 -8.55 0.66
C VAL A 35 5.85 -9.34 1.96
N PHE A 36 4.76 -9.13 2.68
CA PHE A 36 4.60 -9.71 4.01
C PHE A 36 3.13 -9.82 4.37
N SER A 37 2.86 -10.42 5.53
CA SER A 37 1.50 -10.55 6.03
C SER A 37 1.03 -9.22 6.63
N PRO A 38 -0.22 -8.79 6.33
CA PRO A 38 -0.76 -7.58 6.95
C PRO A 38 -0.83 -7.63 8.46
N LYS A 39 -0.77 -8.83 9.04
CA LYS A 39 -0.77 -8.99 10.50
C LYS A 39 0.47 -8.39 11.15
N GLU A 40 1.51 -8.16 10.38
CA GLU A 40 2.73 -7.54 10.90
C GLU A 40 2.59 -6.03 11.06
N ILE A 41 1.57 -5.44 10.46
CA ILE A 41 1.34 -3.99 10.53
C ILE A 41 0.80 -3.63 11.90
N THR A 42 1.47 -2.70 12.59
CA THR A 42 1.09 -2.28 13.92
C THR A 42 0.65 -0.83 14.00
N GLU A 43 0.90 -0.04 12.97
CA GLU A 43 0.57 1.37 12.98
C GLU A 43 -0.22 1.79 11.74
N TYR A 44 -1.24 2.62 11.96
CA TYR A 44 -2.07 3.17 10.90
C TYR A 44 -2.22 4.67 11.12
N LEU A 45 -2.08 5.44 10.04
CA LEU A 45 -2.32 6.87 10.09
C LEU A 45 -3.81 7.16 10.05
N GLN A 46 -4.24 8.13 10.84
CA GLN A 46 -5.62 8.61 10.86
C GLN A 46 -5.59 10.09 10.50
N TYR A 47 -6.37 10.47 9.53
CA TYR A 47 -6.43 11.87 9.10
C TYR A 47 -7.67 12.53 9.70
N ASP A 48 -7.51 13.25 10.80
CA ASP A 48 -8.63 13.83 11.55
C ASP A 48 -9.50 14.79 10.73
N HIS A 49 -8.91 15.45 9.76
CA HIS A 49 -9.62 16.41 8.93
C HIS A 49 -10.42 15.78 7.78
N ILE A 50 -10.37 14.47 7.65
CA ILE A 50 -11.11 13.74 6.64
C ILE A 50 -12.11 12.83 7.33
N PRO A 51 -13.39 13.27 7.40
CA PRO A 51 -14.40 12.53 8.17
C PRO A 51 -14.63 11.09 7.73
N ILE A 52 -14.42 10.81 6.46
CA ILE A 52 -14.63 9.47 5.92
C ILE A 52 -13.44 8.56 6.14
N ASP A 53 -12.33 9.07 6.60
CA ASP A 53 -11.12 8.29 6.76
C ASP A 53 -11.11 7.55 8.10
N LYS A 54 -12.12 6.74 8.28
CA LYS A 54 -12.21 5.83 9.41
C LYS A 54 -11.25 4.67 9.23
N ASP A 55 -10.81 4.51 8.00
CA ASP A 55 -10.19 3.28 7.60
C ASP A 55 -8.71 3.19 7.93
N GLY A 56 -8.09 4.35 8.05
CA GLY A 56 -6.67 4.37 8.39
C GLY A 56 -5.78 3.95 7.22
N THR A 57 -4.57 4.47 7.21
CA THR A 57 -3.58 4.18 6.19
C THR A 57 -2.40 3.45 6.85
N ALA A 58 -2.12 2.24 6.37
CA ALA A 58 -1.08 1.41 6.96
C ALA A 58 0.31 1.98 6.76
N LEU A 59 1.12 1.88 7.81
CA LEU A 59 2.55 2.21 7.73
C LEU A 59 3.33 0.91 7.67
N CYS A 60 4.32 0.87 6.79
CA CYS A 60 5.14 -0.33 6.64
C CYS A 60 5.92 -0.59 7.93
N PRO A 61 5.85 -1.83 8.49
CA PRO A 61 6.58 -2.13 9.71
C PRO A 61 8.09 -2.21 9.52
N TYR A 62 8.55 -2.23 8.28
CA TYR A 62 9.98 -2.35 7.98
C TYR A 62 10.64 -1.02 7.63
N CYS A 63 9.92 -0.09 7.02
CA CYS A 63 10.50 1.19 6.63
C CYS A 63 9.75 2.41 7.15
N GLY A 64 8.54 2.23 7.68
CA GLY A 64 7.77 3.31 8.27
C GLY A 64 7.04 4.21 7.30
N ILE A 65 7.02 3.87 6.02
CA ILE A 65 6.41 4.70 4.98
C ILE A 65 4.98 4.23 4.70
N ASP A 66 4.11 5.15 4.34
CA ASP A 66 2.71 4.86 4.00
C ASP A 66 2.57 4.40 2.55
N SER A 67 3.28 3.33 2.21
CA SER A 67 3.36 2.83 0.84
C SER A 67 2.96 1.35 0.73
N ILE A 68 1.95 0.95 1.49
CA ILE A 68 1.49 -0.43 1.50
C ILE A 68 0.37 -0.64 0.48
N LEU A 69 0.51 -1.69 -0.34
CA LEU A 69 -0.52 -2.11 -1.28
C LEU A 69 -1.17 -3.39 -0.78
N PRO A 70 -2.51 -3.40 -0.63
CA PRO A 70 -3.21 -4.63 -0.23
C PRO A 70 -3.32 -5.60 -1.40
N GLN A 71 -3.31 -6.88 -1.10
CA GLN A 71 -3.47 -7.94 -2.10
C GLN A 71 -4.79 -7.81 -2.84
N SER A 72 -5.86 -7.46 -2.13
CA SER A 72 -7.19 -7.34 -2.72
C SER A 72 -7.36 -6.18 -3.67
N ALA A 73 -6.36 -5.30 -3.76
CA ALA A 73 -6.38 -4.23 -4.76
C ALA A 73 -6.25 -4.79 -6.18
N GLY A 74 -5.78 -6.04 -6.31
CA GLY A 74 -5.73 -6.72 -7.60
C GLY A 74 -4.46 -6.50 -8.40
N PHE A 75 -3.49 -5.80 -7.85
CA PHE A 75 -2.21 -5.59 -8.52
C PHE A 75 -1.19 -6.63 -8.08
N PRO A 76 -0.24 -6.98 -8.95
CA PRO A 76 0.75 -8.00 -8.59
C PRO A 76 1.68 -7.51 -7.48
N LEU A 77 1.83 -8.32 -6.45
CA LEU A 77 2.75 -8.01 -5.35
C LEU A 77 4.12 -8.63 -5.63
N THR A 78 4.69 -8.28 -6.77
CA THR A 78 6.00 -8.77 -7.18
C THR A 78 7.04 -7.68 -6.99
N GLU A 79 8.29 -8.09 -6.82
CA GLU A 79 9.37 -7.13 -6.68
C GLU A 79 9.42 -6.19 -7.90
N GLU A 80 9.21 -6.73 -9.09
CA GLU A 80 9.23 -5.94 -10.31
C GLU A 80 8.17 -4.84 -10.27
N PHE A 81 6.94 -5.18 -9.92
CA PHE A 81 5.87 -4.19 -9.86
C PHE A 81 6.14 -3.15 -8.78
N LEU A 82 6.58 -3.61 -7.61
CA LEU A 82 6.88 -2.71 -6.50
C LEU A 82 8.03 -1.76 -6.85
N LYS A 83 9.01 -2.23 -7.60
CA LYS A 83 10.09 -1.37 -8.08
C LYS A 83 9.58 -0.29 -9.02
N ARG A 84 8.64 -0.62 -9.88
CA ARG A 84 8.03 0.37 -10.77
C ARG A 84 7.30 1.44 -9.98
N MET A 85 6.58 1.03 -8.95
CA MET A 85 5.90 1.97 -8.07
C MET A 85 6.90 2.86 -7.36
N HIS A 86 7.97 2.26 -6.85
CA HIS A 86 9.03 3.01 -6.18
C HIS A 86 9.62 4.07 -7.09
N LYS A 87 9.94 3.67 -8.31
CA LYS A 87 10.55 4.59 -9.28
C LYS A 87 9.63 5.77 -9.59
N LYS A 88 8.34 5.52 -9.72
CA LYS A 88 7.39 6.57 -10.05
C LYS A 88 7.18 7.55 -8.91
N TRP A 89 7.14 7.08 -7.69
CA TRP A 89 6.72 7.89 -6.54
C TRP A 89 7.86 8.38 -5.65
N PHE A 90 9.00 7.72 -5.70
CA PHE A 90 10.12 8.04 -4.81
C PHE A 90 11.42 8.40 -5.52
N ASP A 91 11.51 8.21 -6.81
CA ASP A 91 12.72 8.59 -7.57
C ASP A 91 12.57 9.92 -8.26
#